data_9de72165f6e6c9a1b3406e1cbf910e0b
#
_entry.id   9de72165f6e6c9a1b3406e1cbf910e0b
#
_cell.length_a   1.000
_cell.length_b   1.000
_cell.length_c   1.000
_cell.angle_alpha   90.00
_cell.angle_beta   90.00
_cell.angle_gamma   90.00
#
_symmetry.space_group_name_H-M   'P 1'
#
loop_
_entity.id
_entity.type
_entity.pdbx_description
1 polymer ?
#
loop_
_entity_poly.entity_id
_entity_poly.type
_entity_poly.pdbx_seq_one_letter_code
_entity_poly.pdbx_strand_id
1 'polypeptide(L)'
;MLILASKSPRRRELITALGRPFTVTSTETDETLPPLPPTEAVRVLACRKAEAGATQATEEDYVVGADTLVFYKGDALGKPTDDEDAVRMLSLLSGKTHQVITGVAVTHKGITESAAAVTNVTFRGLTEKEIRRYVKTGEPRDKAGAYGIQGKGGRLVDHYDGALDNVIGLPVSLLASLLETQELRDKMHRAVSLLKERYPSAVCALDYGGDPWRLLVMGRLSAQCTDARVNEVCKDLFAKYPTAAAMAEADLAELCEAVRPCGLHRTKGKDLKEASRLLVEKHGGVLPDTMDGLLAFPGVGRKIANLLLGDVYGKPAVVTDTHFIRICGRLGAYPESEKNPLKIERRMTPLLPPKESSDFCHRIVWFGREVCTARAPACDRCSLAEICEHSKKQ
;
A
#
# COMPACT_ATOMS: atom_id res chain seq x y z
N MET A 1 16.09 14.58 -4.47
CA MET A 1 16.73 14.25 -5.78
C MET A 1 16.66 12.75 -6.02
N LEU A 2 16.80 12.25 -7.28
CA LEU A 2 16.85 10.81 -7.57
C LEU A 2 18.29 10.32 -7.52
N ILE A 3 18.56 9.22 -6.81
CA ILE A 3 19.90 8.63 -6.66
C ILE A 3 19.84 7.16 -7.07
N LEU A 4 20.66 6.75 -8.04
CA LEU A 4 20.78 5.34 -8.42
C LEU A 4 21.95 4.70 -7.67
N ALA A 5 21.65 3.78 -6.76
CA ALA A 5 22.64 2.98 -6.02
C ALA A 5 23.11 1.77 -6.86
N SER A 6 23.86 2.04 -7.94
CA SER A 6 24.34 1.00 -8.86
C SER A 6 25.53 1.43 -9.69
N LYS A 7 26.54 0.54 -9.82
CA LYS A 7 27.68 0.69 -10.73
C LYS A 7 27.35 0.32 -12.19
N SER A 8 26.17 -0.27 -12.48
CA SER A 8 25.80 -0.79 -13.80
C SER A 8 25.60 0.32 -14.84
N PRO A 9 26.37 0.34 -15.95
CA PRO A 9 26.17 1.32 -17.02
C PRO A 9 24.78 1.17 -17.68
N ARG A 10 24.28 -0.05 -17.81
CA ARG A 10 22.95 -0.33 -18.39
C ARG A 10 21.81 0.27 -17.57
N ARG A 11 21.88 0.19 -16.24
CA ARG A 11 20.87 0.82 -15.35
C ARG A 11 20.92 2.33 -15.43
N ARG A 12 22.13 2.93 -15.58
CA ARG A 12 22.28 4.38 -15.81
C ARG A 12 21.62 4.83 -17.10
N GLU A 13 21.74 4.05 -18.17
CA GLU A 13 21.06 4.32 -19.43
C GLU A 13 19.54 4.21 -19.29
N LEU A 14 19.04 3.12 -18.71
CA LEU A 14 17.61 2.87 -18.58
C LEU A 14 16.89 3.92 -17.71
N ILE A 15 17.49 4.37 -16.59
CA ILE A 15 16.86 5.34 -15.70
C ILE A 15 16.66 6.71 -16.37
N THR A 16 17.41 7.04 -17.43
CA THR A 16 17.22 8.29 -18.20
C THR A 16 15.83 8.38 -18.82
N ALA A 17 15.21 7.23 -19.12
CA ALA A 17 13.86 7.17 -19.67
C ALA A 17 12.78 7.73 -18.74
N LEU A 18 13.06 7.90 -17.44
CA LEU A 18 12.18 8.62 -16.51
C LEU A 18 12.10 10.12 -16.79
N GLY A 19 13.04 10.69 -17.58
CA GLY A 19 13.09 12.12 -17.85
C GLY A 19 13.41 13.00 -16.61
N ARG A 20 13.94 12.40 -15.54
CA ARG A 20 14.27 13.07 -14.28
C ARG A 20 15.78 13.15 -14.09
N PRO A 21 16.32 14.27 -13.55
CA PRO A 21 17.73 14.34 -13.17
C PRO A 21 18.03 13.35 -12.06
N PHE A 22 19.16 12.67 -12.16
CA PHE A 22 19.62 11.72 -11.15
C PHE A 22 21.13 11.78 -10.97
N THR A 23 21.58 11.30 -9.81
CA THR A 23 22.99 11.05 -9.52
C THR A 23 23.19 9.55 -9.29
N VAL A 24 24.46 9.13 -9.23
CA VAL A 24 24.82 7.73 -9.03
C VAL A 24 25.70 7.63 -7.79
N THR A 25 25.36 6.66 -6.94
CA THR A 25 26.23 6.24 -5.84
C THR A 25 26.52 4.75 -5.96
N SER A 26 27.58 4.32 -5.29
CA SER A 26 27.92 2.89 -5.23
C SER A 26 28.19 2.52 -3.79
N THR A 27 27.51 1.51 -3.34
CA THR A 27 27.67 0.94 -2.00
C THR A 27 28.08 -0.52 -2.13
N GLU A 28 28.92 -0.97 -1.18
CA GLU A 28 29.13 -2.40 -0.99
C GLU A 28 27.97 -2.93 -0.14
N THR A 29 27.37 -3.99 -0.62
CA THR A 29 26.24 -4.65 0.05
C THR A 29 26.44 -6.16 0.03
N ASP A 30 25.88 -6.83 1.00
CA ASP A 30 25.79 -8.28 0.99
C ASP A 30 24.92 -8.75 -0.19
N GLU A 31 25.53 -9.37 -1.19
CA GLU A 31 24.86 -9.93 -2.36
C GLU A 31 24.50 -11.43 -2.18
N THR A 32 24.66 -11.98 -0.96
CA THR A 32 24.25 -13.36 -0.66
C THR A 32 22.76 -13.51 -0.89
N LEU A 33 22.42 -14.47 -1.78
CA LEU A 33 21.02 -14.75 -2.12
C LEU A 33 20.31 -15.35 -0.91
N PRO A 34 19.23 -14.73 -0.43
CA PRO A 34 18.46 -15.30 0.67
C PRO A 34 17.69 -16.55 0.24
N PRO A 35 17.45 -17.52 1.13
CA PRO A 35 16.69 -18.75 0.84
C PRO A 35 15.18 -18.47 0.78
N LEU A 36 14.78 -17.66 -0.17
CA LEU A 36 13.41 -17.19 -0.42
C LEU A 36 12.99 -17.52 -1.86
N PRO A 37 11.70 -17.49 -2.17
CA PRO A 37 11.23 -17.56 -3.56
C PRO A 37 11.92 -16.54 -4.46
N PRO A 38 12.18 -16.84 -5.75
CA PRO A 38 12.99 -16.01 -6.63
C PRO A 38 12.63 -14.52 -6.66
N THR A 39 11.35 -14.18 -6.74
CA THR A 39 10.87 -12.79 -6.75
C THR A 39 11.12 -12.06 -5.42
N GLU A 40 11.02 -12.76 -4.30
CA GLU A 40 11.30 -12.20 -2.97
C GLU A 40 12.80 -12.03 -2.74
N ALA A 41 13.59 -13.00 -3.18
CA ALA A 41 15.04 -12.95 -3.06
C ALA A 41 15.65 -11.73 -3.78
N VAL A 42 15.27 -11.47 -5.03
CA VAL A 42 15.77 -10.28 -5.76
C VAL A 42 15.26 -8.97 -5.18
N ARG A 43 14.06 -8.95 -4.59
CA ARG A 43 13.54 -7.77 -3.87
C ARG A 43 14.39 -7.46 -2.67
N VAL A 44 14.75 -8.45 -1.86
CA VAL A 44 15.63 -8.28 -0.69
C VAL A 44 16.98 -7.71 -1.11
N LEU A 45 17.60 -8.22 -2.18
CA LEU A 45 18.86 -7.70 -2.69
C LEU A 45 18.73 -6.26 -3.20
N ALA A 46 17.62 -5.92 -3.87
CA ALA A 46 17.34 -4.54 -4.28
C ALA A 46 17.16 -3.60 -3.07
N CYS A 47 16.43 -4.03 -2.02
CA CYS A 47 16.28 -3.27 -0.78
C CYS A 47 17.62 -3.00 -0.12
N ARG A 48 18.47 -4.01 0.08
CA ARG A 48 19.81 -3.83 0.64
C ARG A 48 20.61 -2.74 -0.11
N LYS A 49 20.54 -2.72 -1.45
CA LYS A 49 21.24 -1.71 -2.27
C LYS A 49 20.63 -0.31 -2.11
N ALA A 50 19.31 -0.19 -2.08
CA ALA A 50 18.64 1.09 -1.88
C ALA A 50 18.91 1.66 -0.47
N GLU A 51 18.78 0.84 0.56
CA GLU A 51 19.02 1.21 1.96
C GLU A 51 20.47 1.59 2.23
N ALA A 52 21.42 0.83 1.68
CA ALA A 52 22.84 1.17 1.78
C ALA A 52 23.16 2.48 1.03
N GLY A 53 22.53 2.74 -0.11
CA GLY A 53 22.64 4.02 -0.81
C GLY A 53 22.04 5.18 -0.03
N ALA A 54 20.95 4.94 0.70
CA ALA A 54 20.28 5.94 1.51
C ALA A 54 21.14 6.46 2.67
N THR A 55 22.10 5.66 3.17
CA THR A 55 23.05 6.13 4.21
C THR A 55 23.95 7.28 3.74
N GLN A 56 24.08 7.48 2.43
CA GLN A 56 24.90 8.53 1.80
C GLN A 56 24.04 9.66 1.19
N ALA A 57 22.74 9.61 1.38
CA ALA A 57 21.75 10.52 0.84
C ALA A 57 21.09 11.36 1.95
N THR A 58 20.36 12.39 1.58
CA THR A 58 19.48 13.10 2.50
C THR A 58 18.12 12.39 2.60
N GLU A 59 17.38 12.66 3.66
CA GLU A 59 16.03 12.09 3.82
C GLU A 59 15.07 12.50 2.68
N GLU A 60 15.31 13.65 2.03
CA GLU A 60 14.51 14.14 0.91
C GLU A 60 14.85 13.49 -0.44
N ASP A 61 15.88 12.64 -0.50
CA ASP A 61 16.28 11.95 -1.71
C ASP A 61 15.51 10.63 -1.90
N TYR A 62 15.27 10.26 -3.15
CA TYR A 62 14.73 8.95 -3.54
C TYR A 62 15.88 8.06 -4.00
N VAL A 63 16.23 7.05 -3.24
CA VAL A 63 17.36 6.15 -3.54
C VAL A 63 16.87 4.86 -4.15
N VAL A 64 17.33 4.58 -5.37
CA VAL A 64 16.94 3.43 -6.17
C VAL A 64 17.99 2.34 -6.09
N GLY A 65 17.59 1.16 -5.61
CA GLY A 65 18.33 -0.08 -5.69
C GLY A 65 17.71 -1.04 -6.68
N ALA A 66 18.53 -1.82 -7.37
CA ALA A 66 18.02 -2.90 -8.23
C ALA A 66 18.99 -4.09 -8.24
N ASP A 67 18.41 -5.28 -8.40
CA ASP A 67 19.18 -6.52 -8.58
C ASP A 67 18.52 -7.43 -9.62
N THR A 68 19.35 -8.09 -10.44
CA THR A 68 18.86 -8.91 -11.55
C THR A 68 19.51 -10.27 -11.51
N LEU A 69 18.72 -11.33 -11.50
CA LEU A 69 19.17 -12.71 -11.54
C LEU A 69 18.41 -13.49 -12.62
N VAL A 70 19.08 -14.53 -13.12
CA VAL A 70 18.51 -15.51 -14.02
C VAL A 70 18.14 -16.75 -13.22
N PHE A 71 16.94 -17.28 -13.43
CA PHE A 71 16.48 -18.51 -12.79
C PHE A 71 16.08 -19.56 -13.82
N TYR A 72 16.54 -20.78 -13.61
CA TYR A 72 16.12 -21.92 -14.38
C TYR A 72 15.67 -23.05 -13.45
N LYS A 73 14.40 -23.48 -13.57
CA LYS A 73 13.78 -24.50 -12.70
C LYS A 73 13.85 -24.17 -11.19
N GLY A 74 13.87 -22.90 -10.83
CA GLY A 74 13.98 -22.42 -9.45
C GLY A 74 15.41 -22.15 -8.98
N ASP A 75 16.42 -22.65 -9.68
CA ASP A 75 17.83 -22.43 -9.35
C ASP A 75 18.31 -21.10 -9.93
N ALA A 76 19.03 -20.32 -9.13
CA ALA A 76 19.62 -19.06 -9.53
C ALA A 76 20.93 -19.30 -10.32
N LEU A 77 21.02 -18.65 -11.49
CA LEU A 77 22.24 -18.58 -12.29
C LEU A 77 22.83 -17.17 -12.15
N GLY A 78 23.81 -17.03 -11.28
CA GLY A 78 24.55 -15.78 -11.08
C GLY A 78 25.51 -15.47 -12.22
N LYS A 79 26.52 -14.65 -11.95
CA LYS A 79 27.63 -14.44 -12.88
C LYS A 79 28.49 -15.69 -12.95
N PRO A 80 28.96 -16.08 -14.13
CA PRO A 80 29.87 -17.24 -14.27
C PRO A 80 31.19 -16.97 -13.54
N THR A 81 31.75 -18.02 -12.91
CA THR A 81 33.02 -17.94 -12.21
C THR A 81 34.21 -17.90 -13.17
N ASP A 82 34.05 -18.54 -14.31
CA ASP A 82 35.04 -18.63 -15.39
C ASP A 82 34.36 -18.91 -16.73
N ASP A 83 35.17 -19.10 -17.79
CA ASP A 83 34.67 -19.34 -19.14
C ASP A 83 34.00 -20.73 -19.29
N GLU A 84 34.45 -21.75 -18.57
CA GLU A 84 33.82 -23.09 -18.60
C GLU A 84 32.48 -23.09 -17.84
N ASP A 85 32.36 -22.33 -16.73
CA ASP A 85 31.08 -22.15 -16.08
C ASP A 85 30.09 -21.37 -16.96
N ALA A 86 30.57 -20.37 -17.72
CA ALA A 86 29.75 -19.70 -18.73
C ALA A 86 29.26 -20.68 -19.82
N VAL A 87 30.12 -21.59 -20.31
CA VAL A 87 29.74 -22.63 -21.25
C VAL A 87 28.69 -23.57 -20.64
N ARG A 88 28.85 -23.97 -19.39
CA ARG A 88 27.90 -24.82 -18.65
C ARG A 88 26.54 -24.15 -18.55
N MET A 89 26.50 -22.86 -18.13
CA MET A 89 25.25 -22.09 -17.98
C MET A 89 24.52 -21.96 -19.33
N LEU A 90 25.22 -21.58 -20.40
CA LEU A 90 24.63 -21.42 -21.73
C LEU A 90 24.14 -22.74 -22.32
N SER A 91 24.88 -23.84 -22.09
CA SER A 91 24.47 -25.20 -22.50
C SER A 91 23.20 -25.64 -21.75
N LEU A 92 23.09 -25.30 -20.46
CA LEU A 92 21.90 -25.55 -19.63
C LEU A 92 20.67 -24.84 -20.18
N LEU A 93 20.83 -23.61 -20.67
CA LEU A 93 19.73 -22.74 -21.16
C LEU A 93 19.40 -22.98 -22.64
N SER A 94 20.27 -23.64 -23.42
CA SER A 94 20.10 -23.90 -24.86
C SER A 94 18.77 -24.61 -25.15
N GLY A 95 17.95 -24.02 -26.06
CA GLY A 95 16.64 -24.53 -26.45
C GLY A 95 15.58 -24.52 -25.35
N LYS A 96 15.78 -23.73 -24.28
CA LYS A 96 14.89 -23.72 -23.10
C LYS A 96 14.46 -22.33 -22.71
N THR A 97 13.34 -22.27 -22.01
CA THR A 97 12.83 -21.05 -21.39
C THR A 97 13.34 -20.94 -19.94
N HIS A 98 13.83 -19.79 -19.60
CA HIS A 98 14.28 -19.42 -18.26
C HIS A 98 13.70 -18.06 -17.87
N GLN A 99 13.78 -17.71 -16.59
CA GLN A 99 13.27 -16.44 -16.07
C GLN A 99 14.40 -15.47 -15.77
N VAL A 100 14.24 -14.24 -16.24
CA VAL A 100 15.05 -13.10 -15.78
C VAL A 100 14.18 -12.29 -14.84
N ILE A 101 14.63 -12.14 -13.59
CA ILE A 101 13.88 -11.46 -12.55
C ILE A 101 14.72 -10.30 -12.03
N THR A 102 14.16 -9.10 -12.10
CA THR A 102 14.76 -7.88 -11.53
C THR A 102 13.91 -7.38 -10.36
N GLY A 103 14.51 -7.34 -9.19
CA GLY A 103 14.01 -6.60 -8.05
C GLY A 103 14.37 -5.12 -8.17
N VAL A 104 13.43 -4.26 -7.85
CA VAL A 104 13.62 -2.82 -7.75
C VAL A 104 13.14 -2.36 -6.39
N ALA A 105 13.89 -1.48 -5.75
CA ALA A 105 13.52 -0.85 -4.48
C ALA A 105 13.75 0.65 -4.55
N VAL A 106 12.89 1.40 -3.86
CA VAL A 106 13.03 2.85 -3.68
C VAL A 106 12.95 3.14 -2.19
N THR A 107 14.02 3.70 -1.63
CA THR A 107 14.08 4.16 -0.24
C THR A 107 13.94 5.68 -0.20
N HIS A 108 13.02 6.17 0.65
CA HIS A 108 12.79 7.59 0.88
C HIS A 108 12.28 7.79 2.31
N LYS A 109 12.83 8.76 3.05
CA LYS A 109 12.47 9.04 4.46
C LYS A 109 12.43 7.80 5.36
N GLY A 110 13.40 6.91 5.18
CA GLY A 110 13.50 5.67 5.94
C GLY A 110 12.48 4.57 5.58
N ILE A 111 11.65 4.80 4.56
CA ILE A 111 10.66 3.81 4.08
C ILE A 111 11.11 3.24 2.75
N THR A 112 11.22 1.91 2.66
CA THR A 112 11.60 1.20 1.45
C THR A 112 10.39 0.51 0.82
N GLU A 113 10.05 0.88 -0.41
CA GLU A 113 9.11 0.16 -1.26
C GLU A 113 9.86 -0.69 -2.26
N SER A 114 9.38 -1.90 -2.52
CA SER A 114 10.03 -2.79 -3.46
C SER A 114 9.05 -3.68 -4.22
N ALA A 115 9.40 -3.99 -5.46
CA ALA A 115 8.68 -4.95 -6.29
C ALA A 115 9.66 -5.70 -7.20
N ALA A 116 9.18 -6.74 -7.89
CA ALA A 116 9.98 -7.48 -8.85
C ALA A 116 9.22 -7.61 -10.18
N ALA A 117 9.96 -7.55 -11.28
CA ALA A 117 9.48 -7.88 -12.62
C ALA A 117 10.07 -9.20 -13.08
N VAL A 118 9.28 -9.97 -13.81
CA VAL A 118 9.66 -11.28 -14.38
C VAL A 118 9.52 -11.21 -15.89
N THR A 119 10.53 -11.69 -16.61
CA THR A 119 10.49 -11.88 -18.06
C THR A 119 10.94 -13.30 -18.36
N ASN A 120 10.14 -14.06 -19.09
CA ASN A 120 10.51 -15.36 -19.60
C ASN A 120 11.32 -15.18 -20.88
N VAL A 121 12.53 -15.74 -20.94
CA VAL A 121 13.40 -15.68 -22.11
C VAL A 121 13.62 -17.10 -22.61
N THR A 122 13.39 -17.33 -23.90
CA THR A 122 13.59 -18.60 -24.55
C THR A 122 14.82 -18.53 -25.46
N PHE A 123 15.76 -19.42 -25.26
CA PHE A 123 16.92 -19.58 -26.19
C PHE A 123 16.56 -20.50 -27.33
N ARG A 124 17.07 -20.16 -28.50
CA ARG A 124 17.12 -21.13 -29.60
C ARG A 124 18.08 -22.32 -29.27
N GLY A 125 17.97 -23.41 -29.97
CA GLY A 125 18.95 -24.50 -29.88
C GLY A 125 20.34 -23.99 -30.26
N LEU A 126 21.31 -24.14 -29.36
CA LEU A 126 22.68 -23.66 -29.52
C LEU A 126 23.63 -24.86 -29.69
N THR A 127 24.55 -24.78 -30.64
CA THR A 127 25.65 -25.72 -30.73
C THR A 127 26.79 -25.35 -29.78
N GLU A 128 27.58 -26.33 -29.33
CA GLU A 128 28.74 -26.07 -28.47
C GLU A 128 29.72 -25.06 -29.11
N LYS A 129 29.91 -25.16 -30.44
CA LYS A 129 30.78 -24.22 -31.19
C LYS A 129 30.27 -22.78 -31.11
N GLU A 130 28.96 -22.57 -31.16
CA GLU A 130 28.36 -21.23 -31.01
C GLU A 130 28.55 -20.71 -29.59
N ILE A 131 28.29 -21.54 -28.58
CA ILE A 131 28.44 -21.18 -27.16
C ILE A 131 29.90 -20.78 -26.91
N ARG A 132 30.88 -21.61 -27.25
CA ARG A 132 32.31 -21.32 -27.06
C ARG A 132 32.76 -20.06 -27.80
N ARG A 133 32.24 -19.85 -29.02
CA ARG A 133 32.53 -18.60 -29.77
C ARG A 133 31.99 -17.36 -29.07
N TYR A 134 30.80 -17.44 -28.48
CA TYR A 134 30.22 -16.33 -27.71
C TYR A 134 31.01 -16.09 -26.41
N VAL A 135 31.36 -17.13 -25.67
CA VAL A 135 32.16 -17.03 -24.43
C VAL A 135 33.51 -16.36 -24.68
N LYS A 136 34.20 -16.70 -25.79
CA LYS A 136 35.46 -16.05 -26.20
C LYS A 136 35.37 -14.54 -26.43
N THR A 137 34.16 -13.96 -26.54
CA THR A 137 34.00 -12.51 -26.66
C THR A 137 34.20 -11.78 -25.34
N GLY A 138 34.25 -12.49 -24.23
CA GLY A 138 34.32 -11.93 -22.87
C GLY A 138 33.02 -11.28 -22.35
N GLU A 139 31.98 -11.20 -23.23
CA GLU A 139 30.70 -10.56 -22.87
C GLU A 139 29.95 -11.29 -21.74
N PRO A 140 30.03 -12.62 -21.58
CA PRO A 140 29.35 -13.35 -20.50
C PRO A 140 29.77 -13.01 -19.06
N ARG A 141 31.03 -12.61 -18.85
CA ARG A 141 31.73 -12.64 -17.55
C ARG A 141 31.08 -11.82 -16.46
N ASP A 142 30.42 -10.70 -16.80
CA ASP A 142 29.78 -9.78 -15.85
C ASP A 142 28.25 -9.90 -15.77
N LYS A 143 27.68 -10.97 -16.36
CA LYS A 143 26.22 -11.11 -16.53
C LYS A 143 25.66 -12.36 -15.86
N ALA A 144 24.57 -12.19 -15.15
CA ALA A 144 23.79 -13.32 -14.64
C ALA A 144 23.31 -14.23 -15.79
N GLY A 145 23.42 -15.54 -15.63
CA GLY A 145 23.10 -16.52 -16.68
C GLY A 145 24.05 -16.51 -17.87
N ALA A 146 25.19 -15.82 -17.76
CA ALA A 146 26.27 -15.76 -18.76
C ALA A 146 25.86 -15.17 -20.13
N TYR A 147 24.86 -14.26 -20.20
CA TYR A 147 24.53 -13.60 -21.48
C TYR A 147 23.99 -12.17 -21.30
N GLY A 148 24.13 -11.36 -22.38
CA GLY A 148 23.55 -10.02 -22.46
C GLY A 148 22.64 -9.88 -23.68
N ILE A 149 21.35 -9.59 -23.47
CA ILE A 149 20.36 -9.49 -24.55
C ILE A 149 20.63 -8.32 -25.51
N GLN A 150 21.24 -7.23 -25.04
CA GLN A 150 21.58 -6.05 -25.87
C GLN A 150 22.82 -6.23 -26.73
N GLY A 151 23.68 -7.20 -26.40
CA GLY A 151 24.95 -7.43 -27.09
C GLY A 151 24.89 -8.58 -28.10
N LYS A 152 26.02 -9.27 -28.25
CA LYS A 152 26.14 -10.46 -29.12
C LYS A 152 25.27 -11.62 -28.60
N GLY A 153 24.99 -11.65 -27.27
CA GLY A 153 24.12 -12.63 -26.63
C GLY A 153 22.65 -12.52 -27.06
N GLY A 154 22.19 -11.38 -27.59
CA GLY A 154 20.86 -11.30 -28.19
C GLY A 154 20.59 -12.29 -29.30
N ARG A 155 21.64 -12.77 -30.00
CA ARG A 155 21.55 -13.82 -31.06
C ARG A 155 21.27 -15.22 -30.51
N LEU A 156 21.40 -15.41 -29.20
CA LEU A 156 21.10 -16.66 -28.51
C LEU A 156 19.60 -16.79 -28.20
N VAL A 157 18.91 -15.64 -28.12
CA VAL A 157 17.49 -15.55 -27.77
C VAL A 157 16.65 -15.84 -29.04
N ASP A 158 15.65 -16.69 -28.88
CA ASP A 158 14.59 -16.92 -29.86
C ASP A 158 13.46 -15.87 -29.66
N HIS A 159 12.93 -15.83 -28.48
CA HIS A 159 11.91 -14.84 -28.10
C HIS A 159 11.92 -14.59 -26.57
N TYR A 160 11.20 -13.57 -26.14
CA TYR A 160 10.95 -13.31 -24.72
C TYR A 160 9.49 -12.86 -24.53
N ASP A 161 8.96 -13.16 -23.34
CA ASP A 161 7.63 -12.74 -22.88
C ASP A 161 7.78 -11.94 -21.58
N GLY A 162 7.47 -10.64 -21.64
CA GLY A 162 7.66 -9.64 -20.59
C GLY A 162 8.39 -8.39 -21.09
N ALA A 163 8.99 -7.64 -20.18
CA ALA A 163 9.64 -6.36 -20.46
C ALA A 163 11.13 -6.53 -20.80
N LEU A 164 11.59 -5.92 -21.88
CA LEU A 164 12.99 -5.98 -22.29
C LEU A 164 13.91 -5.26 -21.30
N ASP A 165 13.50 -4.13 -20.79
CA ASP A 165 14.24 -3.33 -19.81
C ASP A 165 14.44 -4.10 -18.47
N ASN A 166 13.52 -5.02 -18.14
CA ASN A 166 13.70 -5.97 -17.04
C ASN A 166 14.89 -6.90 -17.31
N VAL A 167 14.98 -7.45 -18.52
CA VAL A 167 16.11 -8.34 -18.91
C VAL A 167 17.43 -7.60 -18.94
N ILE A 168 17.41 -6.33 -19.32
CA ILE A 168 18.60 -5.45 -19.33
C ILE A 168 19.03 -5.12 -17.89
N GLY A 169 18.06 -5.00 -16.95
CA GLY A 169 18.36 -4.91 -15.52
C GLY A 169 17.73 -3.76 -14.75
N LEU A 170 16.76 -3.02 -15.34
CA LEU A 170 15.95 -2.04 -14.65
C LEU A 170 14.59 -1.85 -15.35
N PRO A 171 13.51 -2.49 -14.89
CA PRO A 171 12.18 -2.31 -15.44
C PRO A 171 11.65 -0.89 -15.09
N VAL A 172 11.72 0.02 -16.07
CA VAL A 172 11.50 1.46 -15.87
C VAL A 172 10.06 1.77 -15.46
N SER A 173 9.08 1.08 -16.02
CA SER A 173 7.67 1.25 -15.65
C SER A 173 7.40 0.85 -14.19
N LEU A 174 8.04 -0.21 -13.71
CA LEU A 174 7.95 -0.64 -12.32
C LEU A 174 8.60 0.39 -11.39
N LEU A 175 9.79 0.89 -11.75
CA LEU A 175 10.47 1.95 -11.00
C LEU A 175 9.61 3.22 -10.92
N ALA A 176 8.99 3.64 -12.03
CA ALA A 176 8.08 4.78 -12.06
C ALA A 176 6.92 4.61 -11.07
N SER A 177 6.29 3.44 -11.04
CA SER A 177 5.20 3.13 -10.12
C SER A 177 5.62 3.15 -8.64
N LEU A 178 6.84 2.69 -8.32
CA LEU A 178 7.38 2.77 -6.95
C LEU A 178 7.66 4.21 -6.53
N LEU A 179 8.21 5.03 -7.43
CA LEU A 179 8.44 6.46 -7.19
C LEU A 179 7.12 7.20 -6.96
N GLU A 180 6.12 6.97 -7.82
CA GLU A 180 4.77 7.54 -7.66
C GLU A 180 4.16 7.15 -6.30
N THR A 181 4.38 5.92 -5.84
CA THR A 181 3.89 5.47 -4.53
C THR A 181 4.56 6.22 -3.38
N GLN A 182 5.88 6.45 -3.45
CA GLN A 182 6.60 7.22 -2.45
C GLN A 182 6.19 8.70 -2.46
N GLU A 183 6.08 9.32 -3.62
CA GLU A 183 5.61 10.70 -3.78
C GLU A 183 4.18 10.89 -3.25
N LEU A 184 3.31 9.92 -3.50
CA LEU A 184 1.95 9.94 -2.97
C LEU A 184 1.94 9.79 -1.44
N ARG A 185 2.80 8.94 -0.88
CA ARG A 185 2.95 8.81 0.58
C ARG A 185 3.37 10.14 1.20
N ASP A 186 4.36 10.81 0.61
CA ASP A 186 4.79 12.13 1.08
C ASP A 186 3.66 13.16 1.06
N LYS A 187 2.92 13.19 -0.05
CA LYS A 187 1.73 14.04 -0.18
C LYS A 187 0.72 13.76 0.92
N MET A 188 0.45 12.49 1.22
CA MET A 188 -0.51 12.12 2.27
C MET A 188 0.02 12.44 3.67
N HIS A 189 1.31 12.23 3.94
CA HIS A 189 1.92 12.62 5.21
C HIS A 189 1.85 14.14 5.41
N ARG A 190 2.11 14.93 4.37
CA ARG A 190 1.94 16.39 4.42
C ARG A 190 0.48 16.78 4.67
N ALA A 191 -0.50 16.11 4.05
CA ALA A 191 -1.91 16.32 4.31
C ALA A 191 -2.29 16.02 5.77
N VAL A 192 -1.76 14.92 6.33
CA VAL A 192 -1.94 14.56 7.75
C VAL A 192 -1.41 15.67 8.65
N SER A 193 -0.20 16.18 8.41
CA SER A 193 0.41 17.23 9.21
C SER A 193 -0.37 18.54 9.15
N LEU A 194 -0.77 18.99 7.95
CA LEU A 194 -1.55 20.21 7.77
C LEU A 194 -2.94 20.16 8.43
N LEU A 195 -3.60 18.98 8.37
CA LEU A 195 -4.88 18.82 9.05
C LEU A 195 -4.73 18.64 10.56
N LYS A 196 -3.61 18.08 11.04
CA LYS A 196 -3.30 18.03 12.48
C LYS A 196 -3.10 19.41 13.07
N GLU A 197 -2.39 20.28 12.36
CA GLU A 197 -2.20 21.68 12.75
C GLU A 197 -3.53 22.44 12.79
N ARG A 198 -4.38 22.25 11.77
CA ARG A 198 -5.68 22.95 11.68
C ARG A 198 -6.73 22.43 12.67
N TYR A 199 -6.72 21.14 12.95
CA TYR A 199 -7.71 20.45 13.81
C TYR A 199 -7.02 19.59 14.88
N PRO A 200 -6.26 20.19 15.81
CA PRO A 200 -5.48 19.44 16.79
C PRO A 200 -6.35 18.62 17.75
N SER A 201 -7.58 19.03 17.98
CA SER A 201 -8.54 18.40 18.91
C SER A 201 -9.67 17.65 18.20
N ALA A 202 -9.56 17.38 16.89
CA ALA A 202 -10.60 16.63 16.19
C ALA A 202 -10.65 15.18 16.69
N VAL A 203 -11.81 14.81 17.20
CA VAL A 203 -12.13 13.47 17.71
C VAL A 203 -13.38 12.94 17.03
N CYS A 204 -13.73 11.70 17.34
CA CYS A 204 -14.98 11.09 16.89
C CYS A 204 -16.17 12.00 17.17
N ALA A 205 -17.03 12.22 16.18
CA ALA A 205 -18.23 13.04 16.33
C ALA A 205 -19.37 12.35 17.10
N LEU A 206 -19.24 11.05 17.36
CA LEU A 206 -20.16 10.27 18.18
C LEU A 206 -19.76 10.40 19.66
N ASP A 207 -20.69 10.85 20.51
CA ASP A 207 -20.46 11.04 21.94
C ASP A 207 -20.71 9.73 22.72
N TYR A 208 -19.74 8.82 22.62
CA TYR A 208 -19.83 7.48 23.23
C TYR A 208 -19.28 7.40 24.66
N GLY A 209 -18.73 8.51 25.19
CA GLY A 209 -18.24 8.60 26.57
C GLY A 209 -17.08 7.63 26.89
N GLY A 210 -16.31 7.19 25.90
CA GLY A 210 -15.22 6.22 26.08
C GLY A 210 -15.67 4.75 26.19
N ASP A 211 -16.96 4.46 26.11
CA ASP A 211 -17.49 3.10 26.19
C ASP A 211 -17.50 2.44 24.82
N PRO A 212 -16.71 1.34 24.61
CA PRO A 212 -16.62 0.63 23.33
C PRO A 212 -17.96 0.11 22.80
N TRP A 213 -18.82 -0.43 23.65
CA TRP A 213 -20.13 -0.90 23.27
C TRP A 213 -21.02 0.23 22.79
N ARG A 214 -21.00 1.38 23.48
CA ARG A 214 -21.76 2.57 23.03
C ARG A 214 -21.28 3.04 21.66
N LEU A 215 -19.96 3.01 21.39
CA LEU A 215 -19.42 3.35 20.07
C LEU A 215 -19.91 2.38 18.99
N LEU A 216 -20.01 1.07 19.27
CA LEU A 216 -20.57 0.09 18.34
C LEU A 216 -22.03 0.40 18.02
N VAL A 217 -22.85 0.66 19.07
CA VAL A 217 -24.27 1.02 18.93
C VAL A 217 -24.43 2.29 18.09
N MET A 218 -23.73 3.35 18.44
CA MET A 218 -23.78 4.63 17.74
C MET A 218 -23.26 4.52 16.30
N GLY A 219 -22.19 3.77 16.08
CA GLY A 219 -21.66 3.46 14.77
C GLY A 219 -22.68 2.74 13.89
N ARG A 220 -23.45 1.79 14.45
CA ARG A 220 -24.54 1.15 13.72
C ARG A 220 -25.70 2.12 13.42
N LEU A 221 -26.04 2.98 14.35
CA LEU A 221 -27.10 3.96 14.16
C LEU A 221 -26.73 5.06 13.15
N SER A 222 -25.45 5.39 12.97
CA SER A 222 -24.97 6.41 12.04
C SER A 222 -25.15 6.03 10.55
N ALA A 223 -25.47 4.76 10.24
CA ALA A 223 -25.79 4.36 8.87
C ALA A 223 -26.99 5.13 8.32
N GLN A 224 -26.78 5.99 7.31
CA GLN A 224 -27.78 6.89 6.71
C GLN A 224 -28.45 7.85 7.75
N CYS A 225 -27.70 8.23 8.79
CA CYS A 225 -28.15 9.16 9.80
C CYS A 225 -27.02 10.13 10.18
N THR A 226 -27.34 11.35 10.55
CA THR A 226 -26.34 12.34 11.00
C THR A 226 -25.86 12.04 12.41
N ASP A 227 -24.57 12.32 12.70
CA ASP A 227 -24.01 12.10 14.03
C ASP A 227 -24.75 12.90 15.11
N ALA A 228 -25.18 14.12 14.79
CA ALA A 228 -25.98 14.95 15.72
C ALA A 228 -27.31 14.25 16.12
N ARG A 229 -28.00 13.65 15.15
CA ARG A 229 -29.24 12.90 15.42
C ARG A 229 -28.95 11.64 16.23
N VAL A 230 -27.87 10.93 15.92
CA VAL A 230 -27.45 9.75 16.67
C VAL A 230 -27.16 10.10 18.12
N ASN A 231 -26.37 11.18 18.35
CA ASN A 231 -26.04 11.65 19.69
C ASN A 231 -27.28 12.00 20.51
N GLU A 232 -28.27 12.66 19.88
CA GLU A 232 -29.55 13.02 20.53
C GLU A 232 -30.34 11.77 20.95
N VAL A 233 -30.56 10.84 20.01
CA VAL A 233 -31.30 9.60 20.26
C VAL A 233 -30.61 8.70 21.29
N CYS A 234 -29.28 8.64 21.26
CA CYS A 234 -28.52 7.78 22.16
C CYS A 234 -28.56 8.27 23.64
N LYS A 235 -28.89 9.52 23.95
CA LYS A 235 -29.08 9.97 25.32
C LYS A 235 -30.21 9.20 25.99
N ASP A 236 -31.37 9.15 25.36
CA ASP A 236 -32.54 8.42 25.88
C ASP A 236 -32.34 6.90 25.76
N LEU A 237 -31.73 6.44 24.67
CA LEU A 237 -31.45 5.03 24.44
C LEU A 237 -30.59 4.42 25.57
N PHE A 238 -29.49 5.09 25.93
CA PHE A 238 -28.58 4.63 26.98
C PHE A 238 -29.12 4.93 28.41
N ALA A 239 -30.04 5.86 28.57
CA ALA A 239 -30.75 6.00 29.81
C ALA A 239 -31.70 4.80 30.05
N LYS A 240 -32.38 4.34 29.01
CA LYS A 240 -33.28 3.17 29.06
C LYS A 240 -32.52 1.84 29.07
N TYR A 241 -31.44 1.72 28.30
CA TYR A 241 -30.63 0.50 28.18
C TYR A 241 -29.16 0.84 28.50
N PRO A 242 -28.76 0.94 29.75
CA PRO A 242 -27.45 1.44 30.14
C PRO A 242 -26.29 0.48 29.85
N THR A 243 -26.57 -0.79 29.62
CA THR A 243 -25.56 -1.83 29.39
C THR A 243 -25.91 -2.72 28.18
N ALA A 244 -24.91 -3.42 27.65
CA ALA A 244 -25.13 -4.42 26.61
C ALA A 244 -26.12 -5.53 27.07
N ALA A 245 -26.04 -5.97 28.33
CA ALA A 245 -26.97 -6.93 28.88
C ALA A 245 -28.42 -6.41 28.89
N ALA A 246 -28.65 -5.18 29.33
CA ALA A 246 -29.98 -4.57 29.30
C ALA A 246 -30.53 -4.44 27.87
N MET A 247 -29.69 -4.12 26.88
CA MET A 247 -30.11 -4.04 25.48
C MET A 247 -30.35 -5.42 24.86
N ALA A 248 -29.61 -6.44 25.26
CA ALA A 248 -29.81 -7.83 24.83
C ALA A 248 -31.18 -8.37 25.27
N GLU A 249 -31.64 -8.00 26.47
CA GLU A 249 -32.92 -8.39 27.03
C GLU A 249 -34.09 -7.47 26.62
N ALA A 250 -33.82 -6.36 25.92
CA ALA A 250 -34.86 -5.40 25.55
C ALA A 250 -35.99 -6.04 24.73
N ASP A 251 -37.21 -5.56 24.91
CA ASP A 251 -38.30 -5.86 23.95
C ASP A 251 -37.92 -5.29 22.58
N LEU A 252 -38.01 -6.10 21.54
CA LEU A 252 -37.58 -5.73 20.19
C LEU A 252 -38.42 -4.60 19.61
N ALA A 253 -39.72 -4.58 19.87
CA ALA A 253 -40.60 -3.52 19.34
C ALA A 253 -40.30 -2.18 19.99
N GLU A 254 -40.09 -2.18 21.31
CA GLU A 254 -39.69 -0.98 22.05
C GLU A 254 -38.30 -0.46 21.63
N LEU A 255 -37.32 -1.38 21.43
CA LEU A 255 -35.99 -0.99 20.96
C LEU A 255 -36.04 -0.40 19.55
N CYS A 256 -36.82 -1.01 18.64
CA CYS A 256 -37.03 -0.47 17.30
C CYS A 256 -37.68 0.91 17.33
N GLU A 257 -38.65 1.15 18.20
CA GLU A 257 -39.29 2.46 18.34
C GLU A 257 -38.31 3.51 18.92
N ALA A 258 -37.52 3.16 19.92
CA ALA A 258 -36.50 4.05 20.50
C ALA A 258 -35.48 4.54 19.45
N VAL A 259 -35.11 3.72 18.48
CA VAL A 259 -34.13 4.09 17.42
C VAL A 259 -34.79 4.59 16.12
N ARG A 260 -36.10 4.72 16.08
CA ARG A 260 -36.87 5.13 14.90
C ARG A 260 -36.39 6.44 14.25
N PRO A 261 -36.01 7.50 15.03
CA PRO A 261 -35.52 8.73 14.45
C PRO A 261 -34.22 8.60 13.65
N CYS A 262 -33.47 7.52 13.83
CA CYS A 262 -32.24 7.22 13.07
C CYS A 262 -32.51 6.55 11.70
N GLY A 263 -33.77 6.23 11.36
CA GLY A 263 -34.11 5.49 10.13
C GLY A 263 -33.71 4.02 10.17
N LEU A 264 -34.24 3.21 9.25
CA LEU A 264 -34.00 1.77 9.18
C LEU A 264 -34.17 1.03 10.53
N HIS A 265 -35.10 1.54 11.36
CA HIS A 265 -35.22 1.22 12.78
C HIS A 265 -35.43 -0.27 13.07
N ARG A 266 -36.21 -0.98 12.23
CA ARG A 266 -36.46 -2.44 12.41
C ARG A 266 -35.18 -3.24 12.27
N THR A 267 -34.37 -2.97 11.22
CA THR A 267 -33.09 -3.66 11.02
C THR A 267 -32.07 -3.24 12.08
N LYS A 268 -31.96 -1.93 12.35
CA LYS A 268 -31.04 -1.42 13.37
C LYS A 268 -31.37 -1.96 14.75
N GLY A 269 -32.63 -1.93 15.18
CA GLY A 269 -33.05 -2.47 16.48
C GLY A 269 -32.73 -3.96 16.62
N LYS A 270 -33.00 -4.76 15.57
CA LYS A 270 -32.62 -6.18 15.56
C LYS A 270 -31.09 -6.37 15.66
N ASP A 271 -30.33 -5.64 14.85
CA ASP A 271 -28.86 -5.74 14.87
C ASP A 271 -28.28 -5.36 16.24
N LEU A 272 -28.80 -4.27 16.87
CA LEU A 272 -28.33 -3.84 18.19
C LEU A 272 -28.62 -4.87 19.28
N LYS A 273 -29.84 -5.45 19.31
CA LYS A 273 -30.19 -6.49 20.24
C LYS A 273 -29.27 -7.71 20.11
N GLU A 274 -29.13 -8.23 18.88
CA GLU A 274 -28.31 -9.40 18.60
C GLU A 274 -26.81 -9.15 18.83
N ALA A 275 -26.29 -7.96 18.46
CA ALA A 275 -24.90 -7.59 18.73
C ALA A 275 -24.63 -7.50 20.24
N SER A 276 -25.56 -6.92 21.00
CA SER A 276 -25.45 -6.85 22.46
C SER A 276 -25.50 -8.23 23.10
N ARG A 277 -26.40 -9.10 22.63
CA ARG A 277 -26.48 -10.49 23.08
C ARG A 277 -25.20 -11.25 22.80
N LEU A 278 -24.68 -11.16 21.56
CA LEU A 278 -23.42 -11.79 21.17
C LEU A 278 -22.25 -11.31 22.05
N LEU A 279 -22.18 -10.00 22.32
CA LEU A 279 -21.15 -9.40 23.20
C LEU A 279 -21.18 -10.00 24.61
N VAL A 280 -22.36 -10.15 25.18
CA VAL A 280 -22.52 -10.69 26.54
C VAL A 280 -22.23 -12.19 26.57
N GLU A 281 -22.90 -12.97 25.70
CA GLU A 281 -22.85 -14.43 25.75
C GLU A 281 -21.51 -15.02 25.29
N LYS A 282 -20.90 -14.48 24.23
CA LYS A 282 -19.69 -15.06 23.65
C LYS A 282 -18.41 -14.30 23.98
N HIS A 283 -18.50 -13.05 24.36
CA HIS A 283 -17.33 -12.19 24.59
C HIS A 283 -17.24 -11.63 26.02
N GLY A 284 -18.14 -12.07 26.92
CA GLY A 284 -18.10 -11.62 28.33
C GLY A 284 -18.19 -10.10 28.50
N GLY A 285 -18.83 -9.39 27.57
CA GLY A 285 -18.95 -7.93 27.60
C GLY A 285 -17.75 -7.15 27.04
N VAL A 286 -16.71 -7.82 26.52
CA VAL A 286 -15.52 -7.19 25.94
C VAL A 286 -15.52 -7.36 24.42
N LEU A 287 -15.48 -6.25 23.67
CA LEU A 287 -15.38 -6.32 22.20
C LEU A 287 -14.04 -6.89 21.77
N PRO A 288 -14.01 -7.72 20.70
CA PRO A 288 -12.74 -8.18 20.13
C PRO A 288 -11.96 -7.02 19.48
N ASP A 289 -10.64 -7.13 19.56
CA ASP A 289 -9.71 -6.12 19.05
C ASP A 289 -9.12 -6.46 17.67
N THR A 290 -9.81 -7.31 16.91
CA THR A 290 -9.44 -7.74 15.56
C THR A 290 -10.55 -7.44 14.56
N MET A 291 -10.16 -7.19 13.29
CA MET A 291 -11.10 -6.92 12.21
C MET A 291 -12.12 -8.06 12.06
N ASP A 292 -11.66 -9.31 12.02
CA ASP A 292 -12.53 -10.47 11.81
C ASP A 292 -13.48 -10.68 13.00
N GLY A 293 -12.99 -10.48 14.22
CA GLY A 293 -13.82 -10.54 15.43
C GLY A 293 -14.94 -9.50 15.43
N LEU A 294 -14.63 -8.26 15.03
CA LEU A 294 -15.62 -7.17 14.95
C LEU A 294 -16.63 -7.38 13.81
N LEU A 295 -16.19 -7.89 12.66
CA LEU A 295 -17.07 -8.18 11.52
C LEU A 295 -18.06 -9.32 11.80
N ALA A 296 -17.84 -10.14 12.82
CA ALA A 296 -18.77 -11.18 13.26
C ALA A 296 -20.04 -10.62 13.93
N PHE A 297 -20.02 -9.34 14.36
CA PHE A 297 -21.17 -8.72 15.02
C PHE A 297 -22.23 -8.27 13.99
N PRO A 298 -23.52 -8.56 14.22
CA PRO A 298 -24.62 -8.12 13.38
C PRO A 298 -24.60 -6.60 13.17
N GLY A 299 -24.71 -6.17 11.92
CA GLY A 299 -24.72 -4.77 11.55
C GLY A 299 -23.37 -4.05 11.60
N VAL A 300 -22.29 -4.73 11.98
CA VAL A 300 -20.93 -4.18 11.97
C VAL A 300 -20.26 -4.47 10.63
N GLY A 301 -20.08 -3.42 9.83
CA GLY A 301 -19.27 -3.46 8.62
C GLY A 301 -17.86 -2.91 8.86
N ARG A 302 -17.00 -2.98 7.84
CA ARG A 302 -15.59 -2.52 7.92
C ARG A 302 -15.44 -1.08 8.45
N LYS A 303 -16.35 -0.17 8.07
CA LYS A 303 -16.33 1.22 8.57
C LYS A 303 -16.44 1.28 10.09
N ILE A 304 -17.37 0.53 10.69
CA ILE A 304 -17.57 0.50 12.14
C ILE A 304 -16.42 -0.26 12.81
N ALA A 305 -15.98 -1.35 12.21
CA ALA A 305 -14.83 -2.10 12.71
C ALA A 305 -13.55 -1.25 12.74
N ASN A 306 -13.25 -0.50 11.69
CA ASN A 306 -12.12 0.42 11.66
C ASN A 306 -12.27 1.56 12.70
N LEU A 307 -13.47 2.08 12.88
CA LEU A 307 -13.76 3.09 13.92
C LEU A 307 -13.44 2.54 15.32
N LEU A 308 -13.89 1.33 15.63
CA LEU A 308 -13.60 0.67 16.91
C LEU A 308 -12.12 0.37 17.09
N LEU A 309 -11.46 -0.14 16.04
CA LEU A 309 -10.02 -0.43 16.09
C LEU A 309 -9.18 0.82 16.35
N GLY A 310 -9.53 1.94 15.72
CA GLY A 310 -8.83 3.20 15.91
C GLY A 310 -9.13 3.85 17.25
N ASP A 311 -10.40 4.12 17.54
CA ASP A 311 -10.80 4.96 18.66
C ASP A 311 -10.75 4.25 20.03
N VAL A 312 -10.97 2.92 20.03
CA VAL A 312 -10.97 2.14 21.28
C VAL A 312 -9.62 1.47 21.52
N TYR A 313 -9.05 0.88 20.49
CA TYR A 313 -7.84 0.05 20.63
C TYR A 313 -6.55 0.77 20.22
N GLY A 314 -6.62 2.00 19.70
CA GLY A 314 -5.46 2.75 19.24
C GLY A 314 -4.69 2.06 18.10
N LYS A 315 -5.36 1.15 17.37
CA LYS A 315 -4.76 0.42 16.24
C LYS A 315 -4.82 1.27 14.97
N PRO A 316 -3.83 1.13 14.07
CA PRO A 316 -3.90 1.77 12.76
C PRO A 316 -5.18 1.37 12.03
N ALA A 317 -6.01 2.36 11.70
CA ALA A 317 -7.30 2.12 11.07
C ALA A 317 -7.65 3.25 10.09
N VAL A 318 -8.33 2.90 8.99
CA VAL A 318 -8.76 3.85 7.97
C VAL A 318 -10.28 3.77 7.80
N VAL A 319 -10.98 4.76 8.34
CA VAL A 319 -12.43 4.88 8.23
C VAL A 319 -12.79 5.52 6.89
N THR A 320 -13.15 4.71 5.91
CA THR A 320 -13.51 5.16 4.55
C THR A 320 -14.97 5.63 4.49
N ASP A 321 -15.23 6.82 5.02
CA ASP A 321 -16.52 7.46 4.90
C ASP A 321 -16.64 8.34 3.63
N THR A 322 -17.78 8.98 3.42
CA THR A 322 -18.02 9.83 2.24
C THR A 322 -17.10 11.06 2.17
N HIS A 323 -16.65 11.60 3.32
CA HIS A 323 -15.69 12.69 3.39
C HIS A 323 -14.30 12.21 2.99
N PHE A 324 -13.86 11.09 3.58
CA PHE A 324 -12.57 10.46 3.27
C PHE A 324 -12.45 10.12 1.79
N ILE A 325 -13.45 9.42 1.25
CA ILE A 325 -13.48 9.03 -0.18
C ILE A 325 -13.39 10.26 -1.09
N ARG A 326 -14.14 11.32 -0.81
CA ARG A 326 -14.12 12.53 -1.63
C ARG A 326 -12.80 13.26 -1.53
N ILE A 327 -12.31 13.50 -0.33
CA ILE A 327 -11.16 14.38 -0.12
C ILE A 327 -9.86 13.72 -0.56
N CYS A 328 -9.63 12.46 -0.21
CA CYS A 328 -8.45 11.73 -0.66
C CYS A 328 -8.46 11.53 -2.19
N GLY A 329 -9.62 11.34 -2.82
CA GLY A 329 -9.76 11.35 -4.28
C GLY A 329 -9.38 12.70 -4.90
N ARG A 330 -9.86 13.83 -4.34
CA ARG A 330 -9.50 15.18 -4.77
C ARG A 330 -8.01 15.50 -4.57
N LEU A 331 -7.39 14.96 -3.55
CA LEU A 331 -5.94 15.04 -3.34
C LEU A 331 -5.15 14.26 -4.40
N GLY A 332 -5.81 13.37 -5.18
CA GLY A 332 -5.17 12.55 -6.20
C GLY A 332 -4.63 11.22 -5.68
N ALA A 333 -5.04 10.78 -4.49
CA ALA A 333 -4.62 9.47 -3.96
C ALA A 333 -5.15 8.30 -4.81
N TYR A 334 -6.26 8.51 -5.49
CA TYR A 334 -6.90 7.61 -6.46
C TYR A 334 -7.85 8.42 -7.35
N PRO A 335 -8.31 7.88 -8.50
CA PRO A 335 -9.27 8.57 -9.36
C PRO A 335 -10.53 8.94 -8.57
N GLU A 336 -11.03 10.17 -8.74
CA GLU A 336 -12.26 10.64 -8.06
C GLU A 336 -13.49 9.78 -8.38
N SER A 337 -13.46 9.00 -9.46
CA SER A 337 -14.49 8.01 -9.84
C SER A 337 -14.47 6.75 -8.98
N GLU A 338 -13.36 6.42 -8.32
CA GLU A 338 -13.32 5.25 -7.42
C GLU A 338 -14.16 5.52 -6.16
N LYS A 339 -15.12 4.65 -5.89
CA LYS A 339 -16.05 4.78 -4.75
C LYS A 339 -16.10 3.51 -3.89
N ASN A 340 -15.34 2.48 -4.25
CA ASN A 340 -15.33 1.24 -3.46
C ASN A 340 -14.53 1.43 -2.17
N PRO A 341 -15.18 1.41 -0.99
CA PRO A 341 -14.52 1.69 0.29
C PRO A 341 -13.37 0.72 0.61
N LEU A 342 -13.53 -0.57 0.25
CA LEU A 342 -12.52 -1.58 0.54
C LEU A 342 -11.26 -1.40 -0.31
N LYS A 343 -11.42 -1.05 -1.60
CA LYS A 343 -10.28 -0.74 -2.47
C LYS A 343 -9.53 0.49 -1.96
N ILE A 344 -10.28 1.53 -1.56
CA ILE A 344 -9.73 2.77 -1.02
C ILE A 344 -9.01 2.51 0.31
N GLU A 345 -9.61 1.78 1.23
CA GLU A 345 -9.00 1.39 2.51
C GLU A 345 -7.65 0.70 2.29
N ARG A 346 -7.62 -0.35 1.44
CA ARG A 346 -6.40 -1.10 1.13
C ARG A 346 -5.31 -0.24 0.49
N ARG A 347 -5.69 0.71 -0.36
CA ARG A 347 -4.74 1.63 -0.99
C ARG A 347 -4.21 2.66 0.00
N MET A 348 -5.07 3.19 0.88
CA MET A 348 -4.71 4.28 1.79
C MET A 348 -3.96 3.83 3.03
N THR A 349 -4.23 2.63 3.52
CA THR A 349 -3.58 2.10 4.74
C THR A 349 -2.05 2.18 4.70
N PRO A 350 -1.34 1.74 3.64
CA PRO A 350 0.12 1.84 3.58
C PRO A 350 0.64 3.27 3.30
N LEU A 351 -0.21 4.21 2.91
CA LEU A 351 0.17 5.58 2.57
C LEU A 351 0.03 6.56 3.76
N LEU A 352 -0.63 6.16 4.83
CA LEU A 352 -0.84 6.99 6.00
C LEU A 352 0.12 6.59 7.13
N PRO A 353 0.60 7.55 7.94
CA PRO A 353 1.34 7.22 9.16
C PRO A 353 0.46 6.36 10.08
N PRO A 354 0.88 5.16 10.47
CA PRO A 354 0.04 4.23 11.22
C PRO A 354 -0.58 4.85 12.49
N LYS A 355 0.22 5.61 13.25
CA LYS A 355 -0.21 6.25 14.51
C LYS A 355 -1.20 7.41 14.33
N GLU A 356 -1.27 7.99 13.12
CA GLU A 356 -2.11 9.15 12.81
C GLU A 356 -3.32 8.78 11.95
N SER A 357 -3.42 7.53 11.48
CA SER A 357 -4.40 7.12 10.47
C SER A 357 -5.85 7.27 10.94
N SER A 358 -6.16 6.92 12.19
CA SER A 358 -7.51 7.09 12.76
C SER A 358 -7.84 8.56 12.98
N ASP A 359 -6.96 9.31 13.62
CA ASP A 359 -7.13 10.75 13.86
C ASP A 359 -7.29 11.54 12.56
N PHE A 360 -6.52 11.16 11.52
CA PHE A 360 -6.65 11.77 10.20
C PHE A 360 -8.06 11.59 9.63
N CYS A 361 -8.71 10.44 9.85
CA CYS A 361 -10.08 10.23 9.41
C CYS A 361 -11.05 11.20 10.10
N HIS A 362 -10.89 11.47 11.39
CA HIS A 362 -11.72 12.45 12.09
C HIS A 362 -11.46 13.88 11.59
N ARG A 363 -10.19 14.26 11.41
CA ARG A 363 -9.80 15.56 10.84
C ARG A 363 -10.37 15.77 9.43
N ILE A 364 -10.39 14.73 8.61
CA ILE A 364 -11.01 14.75 7.27
C ILE A 364 -12.51 15.02 7.33
N VAL A 365 -13.22 14.48 8.31
CA VAL A 365 -14.66 14.74 8.47
C VAL A 365 -14.89 16.22 8.81
N TRP A 366 -14.15 16.78 9.77
CA TRP A 366 -14.23 18.20 10.13
C TRP A 366 -13.90 19.10 8.94
N PHE A 367 -12.77 18.84 8.29
CA PHE A 367 -12.35 19.57 7.10
C PHE A 367 -13.37 19.47 5.96
N GLY A 368 -13.98 18.31 5.79
CA GLY A 368 -14.97 18.07 4.75
C GLY A 368 -16.33 18.75 5.00
N ARG A 369 -16.64 19.07 6.25
CA ARG A 369 -17.83 19.85 6.63
C ARG A 369 -17.59 21.34 6.47
N GLU A 370 -16.39 21.80 6.83
CA GLU A 370 -16.07 23.23 6.91
C GLU A 370 -15.53 23.80 5.58
N VAL A 371 -14.61 23.11 4.94
CA VAL A 371 -13.83 23.63 3.80
C VAL A 371 -14.08 22.86 2.51
N CYS A 372 -13.79 21.57 2.52
CA CYS A 372 -13.86 20.74 1.29
C CYS A 372 -15.24 20.10 1.15
N THR A 373 -16.30 20.94 1.02
CA THR A 373 -17.67 20.46 0.87
C THR A 373 -17.88 19.72 -0.46
N ALA A 374 -18.97 18.95 -0.59
CA ALA A 374 -19.21 18.13 -1.77
C ALA A 374 -19.50 18.98 -3.01
N ARG A 375 -20.31 20.05 -2.87
CA ARG A 375 -20.81 20.87 -4.01
C ARG A 375 -19.97 22.10 -4.29
N ALA A 376 -19.53 22.80 -3.24
CA ALA A 376 -18.82 24.07 -3.33
C ALA A 376 -17.61 24.07 -2.36
N PRO A 377 -16.49 23.42 -2.73
CA PRO A 377 -15.29 23.46 -1.90
C PRO A 377 -14.69 24.87 -1.90
N ALA A 378 -14.28 25.35 -0.73
CA ALA A 378 -13.63 26.65 -0.56
C ALA A 378 -12.12 26.52 -0.81
N CYS A 379 -11.71 26.35 -2.08
CA CYS A 379 -10.33 26.09 -2.47
C CYS A 379 -9.39 27.27 -2.24
N ASP A 380 -9.92 28.50 -2.24
CA ASP A 380 -9.23 29.76 -1.97
C ASP A 380 -8.64 29.86 -0.54
N ARG A 381 -9.31 29.25 0.43
CA ARG A 381 -8.87 29.21 1.84
C ARG A 381 -8.47 27.81 2.34
N CYS A 382 -8.21 26.89 1.39
CA CYS A 382 -7.93 25.50 1.69
C CYS A 382 -6.46 25.30 2.08
N SER A 383 -6.19 24.79 3.28
CA SER A 383 -4.83 24.47 3.73
C SER A 383 -4.15 23.36 2.91
N LEU A 384 -4.90 22.59 2.13
CA LEU A 384 -4.39 21.53 1.27
C LEU A 384 -4.28 21.95 -0.21
N ALA A 385 -4.55 23.21 -0.57
CA ALA A 385 -4.65 23.67 -1.97
C ALA A 385 -3.37 23.37 -2.77
N GLU A 386 -2.20 23.61 -2.21
CA GLU A 386 -0.90 23.41 -2.88
C GLU A 386 -0.64 21.96 -3.30
N ILE A 387 -1.11 20.99 -2.50
CA ILE A 387 -0.91 19.56 -2.75
C ILE A 387 -2.11 18.89 -3.41
N CYS A 388 -3.20 19.63 -3.65
CA CYS A 388 -4.48 19.09 -4.11
C CYS A 388 -4.59 19.11 -5.63
N GLU A 389 -4.79 17.93 -6.26
CA GLU A 389 -4.96 17.84 -7.71
C GLU A 389 -6.27 18.48 -8.20
N HIS A 390 -7.30 18.48 -7.37
CA HIS A 390 -8.58 19.13 -7.69
C HIS A 390 -8.45 20.66 -7.71
N SER A 391 -7.71 21.24 -6.77
CA SER A 391 -7.46 22.69 -6.73
C SER A 391 -6.68 23.19 -7.95
N LYS A 392 -5.74 22.39 -8.47
CA LYS A 392 -4.95 22.74 -9.65
C LYS A 392 -5.74 22.76 -10.96
N LYS A 393 -6.95 22.18 -10.96
CA LYS A 393 -7.84 22.10 -12.12
C LYS A 393 -8.88 23.21 -12.18
N GLN A 394 -8.97 24.02 -11.11
CA GLN A 394 -9.84 25.21 -11.01
C GLN A 394 -9.08 26.47 -11.36
#